data_e6aa3c40f92cd6f936f8af24274d7ba3
#
_entry.id   e6aa3c40f92cd6f936f8af24274d7ba3
#
_cell.length_a   1.000
_cell.length_b   1.000
_cell.length_c   1.000
_cell.angle_alpha   90.00
_cell.angle_beta   90.00
_cell.angle_gamma   90.00
#
_symmetry.space_group_name_H-M   'P 1'
#
loop_
_entity.id
_entity.type
_entity.pdbx_description
1 polymer ?
#
loop_
_entity_poly.entity_id
_entity_poly.type
_entity_poly.pdbx_seq_one_letter_code
_entity_poly.pdbx_strand_id
1 'polypeptide(L)'
;MAEENKSSLDALSALCKRRGFIYHSSEIYGGMPGFWDYGPLGCELKQNVKQAWWQFTVRGREDVAGLDATIIMHPKIWKASGHLDTFADPMTMCKQCKKLMRADQIDDIRAELGKKAAAVNPAYALSCPHCGGEMTEPKPFNLMFKTVVGPIDDPSNVAYLRPETAQAIFAQFQNVTATSRQTVPYGIAQMGKSFRNEVTPRNYTFRSREFEQMELEFFIRPDEAVEILHGHVVTLADNPDLDGPVQDDWGWEVWHKYWVEQRKKFLNAVGLPTEHFVEYWQKPDELAHYARACVDIEYDFPFGRQELEGIAARSDFDLSQHQKWSGESQMVFDDPLKQAAKKMDEAARLAFIEKVKADWVARGKDPEAARKFCLNLFDGKYVPHVIEPSAGVDRLMLALLCEAYEEQKLVDEKGKEDVRTVLHLSPKVAPIKVAVFPLIKKDPDQDRIAREIFGKLQKKVNAMWDVSGAIGRRYRRQDEAGTPWCITIDAQTVEDGTFTVRERDSMAQKRMSYAEFLAMMYDALEF
;
A
#
# COMPACT_ATOMS: atom_id res chain seq x y z
N MET A 1 -4.27 10.70 26.42
CA MET A 1 -3.87 9.90 25.24
C MET A 1 -4.48 10.41 23.93
N ALA A 2 -5.81 10.48 23.74
CA ALA A 2 -6.40 10.96 22.48
C ALA A 2 -6.11 12.44 22.13
N GLU A 3 -6.00 13.34 23.11
CA GLU A 3 -5.65 14.75 22.90
C GLU A 3 -4.15 14.96 22.62
N GLU A 4 -3.25 14.19 23.26
CA GLU A 4 -1.82 14.21 22.97
C GLU A 4 -1.50 13.68 21.57
N ASN A 5 -2.16 12.58 21.15
CA ASN A 5 -1.99 11.99 19.83
C ASN A 5 -2.51 12.89 18.69
N LYS A 6 -3.59 13.65 18.95
CA LYS A 6 -4.11 14.59 17.96
C LYS A 6 -3.19 15.80 17.78
N SER A 7 -2.53 16.26 18.84
CA SER A 7 -1.53 17.32 18.76
C SER A 7 -0.29 16.89 17.94
N SER A 8 0.05 15.59 17.93
CA SER A 8 1.18 15.07 17.15
C SER A 8 0.91 15.05 15.64
N LEU A 9 -0.32 14.73 15.19
CA LEU A 9 -0.69 14.78 13.78
C LEU A 9 -0.71 16.22 13.24
N ASP A 10 -1.19 17.17 14.05
CA ASP A 10 -1.20 18.59 13.67
C ASP A 10 0.24 19.14 13.57
N ALA A 11 1.13 18.77 14.49
CA ALA A 11 2.54 19.15 14.47
C ALA A 11 3.26 18.53 13.24
N LEU A 12 3.00 17.26 12.96
CA LEU A 12 3.52 16.58 11.77
C LEU A 12 3.03 17.24 10.48
N SER A 13 1.73 17.55 10.37
CA SER A 13 1.16 18.20 9.18
C SER A 13 1.76 19.59 8.94
N ALA A 14 2.00 20.35 10.02
CA ALA A 14 2.67 21.64 9.96
C ALA A 14 4.13 21.51 9.50
N LEU A 15 4.87 20.49 9.98
CA LEU A 15 6.20 20.15 9.49
C LEU A 15 6.17 19.79 8.01
N CYS A 16 5.26 18.91 7.60
CA CYS A 16 5.11 18.47 6.21
C CYS A 16 4.87 19.65 5.28
N LYS A 17 3.99 20.58 5.64
CA LYS A 17 3.75 21.80 4.86
C LYS A 17 4.99 22.70 4.82
N ARG A 18 5.62 22.97 5.95
CA ARG A 18 6.80 23.84 6.08
C ARG A 18 8.01 23.31 5.31
N ARG A 19 8.19 21.98 5.25
CA ARG A 19 9.32 21.33 4.59
C ARG A 19 9.04 20.89 3.16
N GLY A 20 7.82 21.00 2.69
CA GLY A 20 7.46 20.65 1.33
C GLY A 20 7.29 19.15 1.11
N PHE A 21 6.68 18.47 2.06
CA PHE A 21 6.24 17.08 1.87
C PHE A 21 4.84 17.02 1.27
N ILE A 22 3.86 17.65 1.90
CA ILE A 22 2.45 17.52 1.52
C ILE A 22 1.75 18.88 1.61
N TYR A 23 0.96 19.22 0.60
CA TYR A 23 0.15 20.42 0.49
C TYR A 23 -1.32 20.07 0.22
N HIS A 24 -2.22 20.96 0.60
CA HIS A 24 -3.59 20.88 0.07
C HIS A 24 -3.61 21.14 -1.43
N SER A 25 -4.27 20.28 -2.19
CA SER A 25 -4.43 20.53 -3.62
C SER A 25 -5.28 21.78 -3.86
N SER A 26 -4.88 22.59 -4.84
CA SER A 26 -5.58 23.82 -5.21
C SER A 26 -5.71 24.84 -4.07
N GLU A 27 -4.76 24.89 -3.16
CA GLU A 27 -4.83 25.70 -1.93
C GLU A 27 -5.09 27.19 -2.21
N ILE A 28 -4.58 27.75 -3.30
CA ILE A 28 -4.80 29.15 -3.69
C ILE A 28 -6.27 29.48 -3.98
N TYR A 29 -7.10 28.47 -4.22
CA TYR A 29 -8.56 28.58 -4.44
C TYR A 29 -9.37 28.06 -3.24
N GLY A 30 -8.74 27.90 -2.07
CA GLY A 30 -9.37 27.41 -0.85
C GLY A 30 -9.23 25.91 -0.62
N GLY A 31 -8.57 25.20 -1.53
CA GLY A 31 -8.34 23.77 -1.44
C GLY A 31 -9.55 22.90 -1.79
N MET A 32 -9.29 21.62 -2.04
CA MET A 32 -10.33 20.60 -2.25
C MET A 32 -10.20 19.50 -1.20
N PRO A 33 -11.22 19.21 -0.38
CA PRO A 33 -11.15 18.18 0.64
C PRO A 33 -10.86 16.79 0.04
N GLY A 34 -9.87 16.09 0.63
CA GLY A 34 -9.49 14.74 0.19
C GLY A 34 -8.63 14.68 -1.07
N PHE A 35 -8.02 15.82 -1.46
CA PHE A 35 -7.02 15.87 -2.53
C PHE A 35 -5.75 16.52 -2.01
N TRP A 36 -4.60 15.89 -2.27
CA TRP A 36 -3.30 16.28 -1.73
C TRP A 36 -2.25 16.33 -2.82
N ASP A 37 -1.43 17.37 -2.78
CA ASP A 37 -0.27 17.52 -3.65
C ASP A 37 1.01 17.22 -2.85
N TYR A 38 1.97 16.56 -3.47
CA TYR A 38 3.27 16.28 -2.87
C TYR A 38 4.29 17.31 -3.33
N GLY A 39 4.88 18.02 -2.38
CA GLY A 39 5.95 18.97 -2.64
C GLY A 39 7.29 18.27 -2.93
N PRO A 40 8.41 19.01 -3.06
CA PRO A 40 9.68 18.44 -3.48
C PRO A 40 10.17 17.27 -2.62
N LEU A 41 10.09 17.37 -1.28
CA LEU A 41 10.50 16.27 -0.41
C LEU A 41 9.46 15.12 -0.41
N GLY A 42 8.18 15.43 -0.47
CA GLY A 42 7.12 14.44 -0.57
C GLY A 42 7.17 13.64 -1.87
N CYS A 43 7.46 14.30 -2.99
CA CYS A 43 7.63 13.65 -4.28
C CYS A 43 8.78 12.63 -4.23
N GLU A 44 9.95 13.02 -3.72
CA GLU A 44 11.11 12.13 -3.58
C GLU A 44 10.83 10.98 -2.60
N LEU A 45 10.20 11.25 -1.44
CA LEU A 45 9.81 10.19 -0.50
C LEU A 45 8.87 9.19 -1.18
N LYS A 46 7.86 9.68 -1.90
CA LYS A 46 6.89 8.85 -2.61
C LYS A 46 7.54 7.99 -3.68
N GLN A 47 8.46 8.55 -4.47
CA GLN A 47 9.20 7.80 -5.46
C GLN A 47 10.10 6.73 -4.83
N ASN A 48 10.79 7.05 -3.73
CA ASN A 48 11.63 6.09 -3.02
C ASN A 48 10.81 4.93 -2.45
N VAL A 49 9.65 5.19 -1.84
CA VAL A 49 8.73 4.15 -1.36
C VAL A 49 8.28 3.22 -2.50
N LYS A 50 7.86 3.80 -3.63
CA LYS A 50 7.44 3.04 -4.80
C LYS A 50 8.58 2.21 -5.41
N GLN A 51 9.78 2.78 -5.48
CA GLN A 51 10.97 2.07 -5.97
C GLN A 51 11.37 0.92 -5.03
N ALA A 52 11.31 1.14 -3.71
CA ALA A 52 11.55 0.12 -2.72
C ALA A 52 10.57 -1.05 -2.86
N TRP A 53 9.26 -0.74 -2.98
CA TRP A 53 8.24 -1.76 -3.20
C TRP A 53 8.44 -2.53 -4.50
N TRP A 54 8.76 -1.82 -5.59
CA TRP A 54 9.01 -2.43 -6.89
C TRP A 54 10.25 -3.32 -6.89
N GLN A 55 11.31 -2.87 -6.20
CA GLN A 55 12.52 -3.66 -6.04
C GLN A 55 12.25 -4.94 -5.24
N PHE A 56 11.53 -4.83 -4.12
CA PHE A 56 11.22 -5.96 -3.25
C PHE A 56 10.24 -6.94 -3.89
N THR A 57 9.18 -6.43 -4.52
CA THR A 57 8.05 -7.24 -4.98
C THR A 57 8.24 -7.78 -6.40
N VAL A 58 8.88 -7.01 -7.30
CA VAL A 58 8.98 -7.36 -8.72
C VAL A 58 10.41 -7.74 -9.10
N ARG A 59 11.38 -6.83 -8.93
CA ARG A 59 12.74 -7.07 -9.43
C ARG A 59 13.53 -8.07 -8.60
N GLY A 60 13.26 -8.17 -7.32
CA GLY A 60 13.90 -9.13 -6.41
C GLY A 60 13.33 -10.55 -6.51
N ARG A 61 12.39 -10.80 -7.46
CA ARG A 61 11.71 -12.09 -7.63
C ARG A 61 11.71 -12.51 -9.10
N GLU A 62 11.74 -13.82 -9.31
CA GLU A 62 11.65 -14.43 -10.65
C GLU A 62 10.19 -14.72 -11.05
N ASP A 63 9.30 -14.79 -10.06
CA ASP A 63 7.91 -15.21 -10.17
C ASP A 63 6.91 -14.04 -10.18
N VAL A 64 7.35 -12.80 -10.42
CA VAL A 64 6.45 -11.64 -10.50
C VAL A 64 6.74 -10.79 -11.72
N ALA A 65 5.69 -10.53 -12.51
CA ALA A 65 5.72 -9.61 -13.65
C ALA A 65 5.09 -8.26 -13.32
N GLY A 66 5.56 -7.20 -13.96
CA GLY A 66 4.99 -5.86 -13.79
C GLY A 66 3.95 -5.53 -14.86
N LEU A 67 2.93 -4.75 -14.48
CA LEU A 67 1.92 -4.20 -15.39
C LEU A 67 1.73 -2.70 -15.10
N ASP A 68 1.53 -1.90 -16.16
CA ASP A 68 1.07 -0.51 -16.06
C ASP A 68 -0.17 -0.34 -16.94
N ALA A 69 -1.34 -0.28 -16.32
CA ALA A 69 -2.62 -0.21 -17.00
C ALA A 69 -3.26 1.19 -16.91
N THR A 70 -4.21 1.45 -17.81
CA THR A 70 -4.93 2.73 -17.89
C THR A 70 -5.81 2.98 -16.68
N ILE A 71 -5.98 4.26 -16.33
CA ILE A 71 -6.88 4.71 -15.24
C ILE A 71 -8.34 4.61 -15.68
N ILE A 72 -8.65 5.04 -16.91
CA ILE A 72 -10.00 4.97 -17.48
C ILE A 72 -10.16 3.61 -18.14
N MET A 73 -11.16 2.85 -17.70
CA MET A 73 -11.36 1.47 -18.13
C MET A 73 -12.79 1.25 -18.60
N HIS A 74 -12.99 0.19 -19.39
CA HIS A 74 -14.28 -0.16 -19.96
C HIS A 74 -15.32 -0.47 -18.85
N PRO A 75 -16.55 0.08 -18.89
CA PRO A 75 -17.55 -0.10 -17.84
C PRO A 75 -17.88 -1.55 -17.47
N LYS A 76 -17.77 -2.48 -18.43
CA LYS A 76 -18.00 -3.92 -18.18
C LYS A 76 -17.04 -4.53 -17.17
N ILE A 77 -15.84 -3.99 -17.00
CA ILE A 77 -14.87 -4.45 -15.98
C ILE A 77 -15.49 -4.24 -14.60
N TRP A 78 -16.04 -3.06 -14.37
CA TRP A 78 -16.66 -2.69 -13.09
C TRP A 78 -18.00 -3.38 -12.85
N LYS A 79 -18.66 -3.80 -13.92
CA LYS A 79 -19.86 -4.66 -13.82
C LYS A 79 -19.48 -6.09 -13.46
N ALA A 80 -18.45 -6.65 -14.10
CA ALA A 80 -17.95 -7.99 -13.82
C ALA A 80 -17.46 -8.14 -12.38
N SER A 81 -16.69 -7.17 -11.89
CA SER A 81 -16.17 -7.16 -10.51
C SER A 81 -17.22 -6.80 -9.44
N GLY A 82 -18.42 -6.35 -9.83
CA GLY A 82 -19.49 -5.96 -8.91
C GLY A 82 -19.44 -4.50 -8.42
N HIS A 83 -18.39 -3.73 -8.73
CA HIS A 83 -18.23 -2.34 -8.25
C HIS A 83 -19.40 -1.41 -8.62
N LEU A 84 -20.01 -1.61 -9.78
CA LEU A 84 -21.17 -0.78 -10.17
C LEU A 84 -22.41 -1.07 -9.32
N ASP A 85 -22.52 -2.27 -8.77
CA ASP A 85 -23.71 -2.72 -8.05
C ASP A 85 -23.57 -2.58 -6.51
N THR A 86 -22.38 -2.82 -5.97
CA THR A 86 -22.16 -2.98 -4.51
C THR A 86 -21.22 -1.95 -3.90
N PHE A 87 -20.39 -1.26 -4.70
CA PHE A 87 -19.44 -0.28 -4.20
C PHE A 87 -20.10 1.06 -3.88
N ALA A 88 -20.95 1.06 -2.85
CA ALA A 88 -21.77 2.20 -2.48
C ALA A 88 -21.89 2.36 -0.97
N ASP A 89 -21.85 3.63 -0.51
CA ASP A 89 -22.12 3.99 0.87
C ASP A 89 -23.62 4.28 1.05
N PRO A 90 -24.27 3.84 2.15
CA PRO A 90 -25.66 4.17 2.45
C PRO A 90 -25.74 5.61 2.97
N MET A 91 -26.17 6.55 2.13
CA MET A 91 -26.22 7.97 2.46
C MET A 91 -27.59 8.40 2.96
N THR A 92 -27.61 9.18 4.04
CA THR A 92 -28.80 9.80 4.60
C THR A 92 -28.57 11.29 4.88
N MET A 93 -29.62 12.10 4.80
CA MET A 93 -29.58 13.54 5.02
C MET A 93 -30.56 13.94 6.13
N CYS A 94 -30.12 14.79 7.05
CA CYS A 94 -31.02 15.34 8.04
C CYS A 94 -32.04 16.28 7.41
N LYS A 95 -33.33 16.04 7.66
CA LYS A 95 -34.44 16.89 7.14
C LYS A 95 -34.39 18.31 7.71
N GLN A 96 -33.86 18.50 8.92
CA GLN A 96 -33.77 19.81 9.60
C GLN A 96 -32.49 20.57 9.25
N CYS A 97 -31.31 20.05 9.63
CA CYS A 97 -30.04 20.77 9.47
C CYS A 97 -29.36 20.51 8.11
N LYS A 98 -29.94 19.68 7.25
CA LYS A 98 -29.47 19.35 5.88
C LYS A 98 -28.09 18.72 5.81
N LYS A 99 -27.51 18.29 6.94
CA LYS A 99 -26.24 17.58 6.94
C LYS A 99 -26.42 16.20 6.31
N LEU A 100 -25.53 15.88 5.38
CA LEU A 100 -25.41 14.59 4.71
C LEU A 100 -24.38 13.75 5.47
N MET A 101 -24.65 12.46 5.69
CA MET A 101 -23.74 11.53 6.38
C MET A 101 -24.06 10.08 6.00
N ARG A 102 -23.13 9.18 6.29
CA ARG A 102 -23.36 7.75 6.12
C ARG A 102 -24.31 7.24 7.21
N ALA A 103 -25.28 6.45 6.81
CA ALA A 103 -26.29 5.93 7.74
C ALA A 103 -25.68 4.90 8.72
N ASP A 104 -24.73 4.11 8.27
CA ASP A 104 -24.00 3.11 9.07
C ASP A 104 -22.99 3.72 10.06
N GLN A 105 -22.63 5.01 9.91
CA GLN A 105 -21.69 5.71 10.80
C GLN A 105 -22.37 6.71 11.76
N ILE A 106 -23.68 6.75 11.83
CA ILE A 106 -24.41 7.72 12.67
C ILE A 106 -24.02 7.58 14.15
N ASP A 107 -23.86 6.37 14.65
CA ASP A 107 -23.52 6.11 16.05
C ASP A 107 -22.05 6.46 16.33
N ASP A 108 -21.13 6.20 15.41
CA ASP A 108 -19.73 6.63 15.49
C ASP A 108 -19.61 8.15 15.54
N ILE A 109 -20.31 8.84 14.62
CA ILE A 109 -20.36 10.31 14.61
C ILE A 109 -20.94 10.86 15.93
N ARG A 110 -21.93 10.17 16.51
CA ARG A 110 -22.52 10.52 17.80
C ARG A 110 -21.50 10.35 18.94
N ALA A 111 -20.76 9.26 18.92
CA ALA A 111 -19.69 8.99 19.87
C ALA A 111 -18.56 10.05 19.77
N GLU A 112 -18.14 10.41 18.58
CA GLU A 112 -17.15 11.46 18.32
C GLU A 112 -17.60 12.84 18.84
N LEU A 113 -18.87 13.17 18.68
CA LEU A 113 -19.46 14.41 19.19
C LEU A 113 -19.56 14.43 20.72
N GLY A 114 -19.64 13.27 21.37
CA GLY A 114 -19.70 13.11 22.82
C GLY A 114 -20.80 13.99 23.45
N LYS A 115 -20.45 14.85 24.40
CA LYS A 115 -21.41 15.78 25.06
C LYS A 115 -22.06 16.81 24.13
N LYS A 116 -21.53 17.00 22.91
CA LYS A 116 -22.11 17.91 21.90
C LYS A 116 -23.12 17.19 20.99
N ALA A 117 -23.24 15.87 21.08
CA ALA A 117 -24.20 15.12 20.31
C ALA A 117 -25.63 15.45 20.78
N ALA A 118 -26.54 15.60 19.82
CA ALA A 118 -27.96 15.69 20.10
C ALA A 118 -28.49 14.34 20.64
N ALA A 119 -29.43 14.39 21.57
CA ALA A 119 -30.06 13.18 22.10
C ALA A 119 -30.75 12.39 20.97
N VAL A 120 -30.75 11.05 21.11
CA VAL A 120 -31.50 10.17 20.20
C VAL A 120 -32.99 10.49 20.36
N ASN A 121 -33.64 10.81 19.27
CA ASN A 121 -35.09 11.00 19.25
C ASN A 121 -35.78 9.66 18.91
N PRO A 122 -36.48 9.04 19.87
CA PRO A 122 -37.10 7.72 19.66
C PRO A 122 -38.28 7.75 18.67
N ALA A 123 -38.75 8.93 18.27
CA ALA A 123 -39.80 9.07 17.27
C ALA A 123 -39.31 8.79 15.83
N TYR A 124 -38.03 8.73 15.60
CA TYR A 124 -37.43 8.53 14.30
C TYR A 124 -36.62 7.25 14.24
N ALA A 125 -36.72 6.50 13.12
CA ALA A 125 -35.90 5.32 12.88
C ALA A 125 -34.38 5.65 12.91
N LEU A 126 -34.02 6.83 12.36
CA LEU A 126 -32.67 7.39 12.44
C LEU A 126 -32.79 8.85 12.87
N SER A 127 -32.07 9.27 13.91
CA SER A 127 -32.02 10.64 14.39
C SER A 127 -30.65 11.27 14.18
N CYS A 128 -30.65 12.52 13.74
CA CYS A 128 -29.43 13.27 13.44
C CYS A 128 -28.55 13.45 14.67
N PRO A 129 -27.26 13.07 14.65
CA PRO A 129 -26.36 13.23 15.78
C PRO A 129 -26.05 14.71 16.10
N HIS A 130 -26.28 15.64 15.17
CA HIS A 130 -26.01 17.06 15.38
C HIS A 130 -27.18 17.87 15.93
N CYS A 131 -28.45 17.53 15.54
CA CYS A 131 -29.60 18.34 15.95
C CYS A 131 -30.81 17.52 16.43
N GLY A 132 -30.75 16.19 16.44
CA GLY A 132 -31.85 15.31 16.86
C GLY A 132 -32.98 15.19 15.84
N GLY A 133 -32.90 15.86 14.68
CA GLY A 133 -33.94 15.85 13.64
C GLY A 133 -34.00 14.50 12.91
N GLU A 134 -35.14 14.29 12.20
CA GLU A 134 -35.36 13.09 11.39
C GLU A 134 -34.39 13.02 10.21
N MET A 135 -33.82 11.82 9.97
CA MET A 135 -33.01 11.51 8.81
C MET A 135 -33.88 10.96 7.66
N THR A 136 -33.46 11.17 6.42
CA THR A 136 -34.08 10.51 5.26
C THR A 136 -33.79 9.03 5.25
N GLU A 137 -34.55 8.23 4.50
CA GLU A 137 -34.18 6.86 4.21
C GLU A 137 -32.79 6.82 3.54
N PRO A 138 -31.92 5.89 3.95
CA PRO A 138 -30.61 5.71 3.33
C PRO A 138 -30.74 5.38 1.83
N LYS A 139 -29.92 6.04 1.02
CA LYS A 139 -29.82 5.76 -0.43
C LYS A 139 -28.38 5.39 -0.76
N PRO A 140 -28.14 4.35 -1.59
CA PRO A 140 -26.81 3.99 -2.00
C PRO A 140 -26.18 5.12 -2.82
N PHE A 141 -24.98 5.51 -2.44
CA PHE A 141 -24.13 6.45 -3.17
C PHE A 141 -22.91 5.69 -3.68
N ASN A 142 -22.86 5.43 -5.00
CA ASN A 142 -21.73 4.73 -5.60
C ASN A 142 -20.47 5.60 -5.57
N LEU A 143 -19.38 5.05 -5.08
CA LEU A 143 -18.09 5.75 -4.89
C LEU A 143 -17.25 5.88 -6.17
N MET A 144 -17.72 5.37 -7.32
CA MET A 144 -17.00 5.47 -8.58
C MET A 144 -17.09 6.89 -9.17
N PHE A 145 -15.95 7.47 -9.53
CA PHE A 145 -15.94 8.69 -10.35
C PHE A 145 -16.30 8.35 -11.80
N LYS A 146 -17.28 9.06 -12.33
CA LYS A 146 -17.71 8.96 -13.73
C LYS A 146 -17.04 10.01 -14.60
N THR A 147 -16.77 9.65 -15.85
CA THR A 147 -16.34 10.57 -16.91
C THR A 147 -17.00 10.20 -18.23
N VAL A 148 -16.88 11.05 -19.24
CA VAL A 148 -17.36 10.80 -20.59
C VAL A 148 -16.18 10.67 -21.53
N VAL A 149 -16.18 9.65 -22.38
CA VAL A 149 -15.15 9.44 -23.40
C VAL A 149 -15.72 9.88 -24.76
N GLY A 150 -15.05 10.83 -25.39
CA GLY A 150 -15.48 11.43 -26.67
C GLY A 150 -16.28 12.73 -26.49
N PRO A 151 -16.75 13.32 -27.61
CA PRO A 151 -17.29 14.69 -27.62
C PRO A 151 -18.76 14.78 -27.25
N ILE A 152 -19.47 13.67 -27.11
CA ILE A 152 -20.92 13.64 -26.87
C ILE A 152 -21.17 13.07 -25.48
N ASP A 153 -21.89 13.82 -24.64
CA ASP A 153 -22.38 13.37 -23.33
C ASP A 153 -23.59 12.46 -23.53
N ASP A 154 -23.33 11.19 -23.77
CA ASP A 154 -24.31 10.13 -23.96
C ASP A 154 -24.04 9.00 -22.95
N PRO A 155 -25.08 8.35 -22.40
CA PRO A 155 -24.91 7.21 -21.49
C PRO A 155 -24.02 6.08 -22.02
N SER A 156 -23.96 5.88 -23.34
CA SER A 156 -23.10 4.90 -23.97
C SER A 156 -21.62 5.25 -23.94
N ASN A 157 -21.29 6.53 -23.71
CA ASN A 157 -19.93 7.06 -23.65
C ASN A 157 -19.41 7.20 -22.21
N VAL A 158 -20.19 6.78 -21.21
CA VAL A 158 -19.77 6.82 -19.81
C VAL A 158 -18.64 5.84 -19.56
N ALA A 159 -17.59 6.32 -18.94
CA ALA A 159 -16.50 5.51 -18.40
C ALA A 159 -16.26 5.87 -16.92
N TYR A 160 -15.39 5.13 -16.29
CA TYR A 160 -15.11 5.31 -14.85
C TYR A 160 -13.61 5.42 -14.62
N LEU A 161 -13.23 6.27 -13.68
CA LEU A 161 -11.89 6.23 -13.10
C LEU A 161 -11.83 5.01 -12.17
N ARG A 162 -10.75 4.24 -12.26
CA ARG A 162 -10.60 3.01 -11.47
C ARG A 162 -10.57 3.30 -9.97
N PRO A 163 -11.35 2.58 -9.14
CA PRO A 163 -11.30 2.69 -7.68
C PRO A 163 -10.20 1.83 -7.04
N GLU A 164 -9.59 0.94 -7.84
CA GLU A 164 -8.49 0.04 -7.47
C GLU A 164 -7.69 -0.34 -8.72
N THR A 165 -6.49 -0.87 -8.53
CA THR A 165 -5.62 -1.29 -9.63
C THR A 165 -5.78 -2.78 -9.98
N ALA A 166 -6.35 -3.61 -9.10
CA ALA A 166 -6.51 -5.05 -9.22
C ALA A 166 -7.23 -5.50 -10.51
N GLN A 167 -8.36 -4.88 -10.85
CA GLN A 167 -9.20 -5.32 -11.96
C GLN A 167 -8.51 -5.24 -13.33
N ALA A 168 -7.56 -4.32 -13.47
CA ALA A 168 -6.75 -4.25 -14.68
C ALA A 168 -5.81 -5.46 -14.83
N ILE A 169 -5.30 -5.98 -13.71
CA ILE A 169 -4.46 -7.17 -13.68
C ILE A 169 -5.26 -8.39 -14.16
N PHE A 170 -6.46 -8.59 -13.63
CA PHE A 170 -7.33 -9.69 -14.04
C PHE A 170 -7.72 -9.60 -15.53
N ALA A 171 -8.05 -8.40 -16.01
CA ALA A 171 -8.39 -8.19 -17.43
C ALA A 171 -7.20 -8.45 -18.38
N GLN A 172 -5.97 -8.31 -17.93
CA GLN A 172 -4.74 -8.52 -18.70
C GLN A 172 -4.04 -9.85 -18.38
N PHE A 173 -4.62 -10.67 -17.50
CA PHE A 173 -4.01 -11.92 -17.02
C PHE A 173 -3.48 -12.79 -18.15
N GLN A 174 -4.30 -13.11 -19.16
CA GLN A 174 -3.91 -13.95 -20.28
C GLN A 174 -2.79 -13.34 -21.13
N ASN A 175 -2.84 -12.03 -21.35
CA ASN A 175 -1.82 -11.33 -22.13
C ASN A 175 -0.46 -11.35 -21.41
N VAL A 176 -0.45 -11.08 -20.10
CA VAL A 176 0.78 -11.09 -19.30
C VAL A 176 1.33 -12.52 -19.19
N THR A 177 0.48 -13.52 -18.91
CA THR A 177 0.89 -14.93 -18.85
C THR A 177 1.58 -15.37 -20.12
N ALA A 178 0.97 -15.10 -21.27
CA ALA A 178 1.50 -15.52 -22.58
C ALA A 178 2.81 -14.80 -22.94
N THR A 179 2.94 -13.51 -22.61
CA THR A 179 4.10 -12.69 -23.03
C THR A 179 5.28 -12.80 -22.08
N SER A 180 5.04 -12.96 -20.76
CA SER A 180 6.08 -13.14 -19.76
C SER A 180 6.58 -14.58 -19.65
N ARG A 181 5.87 -15.55 -20.28
CA ARG A 181 6.14 -16.99 -20.19
C ARG A 181 6.14 -17.53 -18.77
N GLN A 182 5.37 -16.88 -17.89
CA GLN A 182 5.20 -17.32 -16.52
C GLN A 182 4.24 -18.52 -16.44
N THR A 183 4.47 -19.35 -15.44
CA THR A 183 3.60 -20.47 -15.08
C THR A 183 3.14 -20.31 -13.63
N VAL A 184 1.92 -20.73 -13.34
CA VAL A 184 1.39 -20.71 -11.97
C VAL A 184 2.19 -21.69 -11.08
N PRO A 185 2.67 -21.27 -9.88
CA PRO A 185 2.38 -20.01 -9.21
C PRO A 185 3.25 -18.82 -9.71
N TYR A 186 2.62 -17.66 -9.93
CA TYR A 186 3.32 -16.41 -10.26
C TYR A 186 2.43 -15.21 -9.98
N GLY A 187 2.99 -14.01 -9.93
CA GLY A 187 2.26 -12.78 -9.66
C GLY A 187 2.33 -11.74 -10.77
N ILE A 188 1.34 -10.86 -10.80
CA ILE A 188 1.34 -9.63 -11.59
C ILE A 188 1.16 -8.45 -10.64
N ALA A 189 2.12 -7.53 -10.67
CA ALA A 189 2.16 -6.37 -9.79
C ALA A 189 1.93 -5.08 -10.55
N GLN A 190 1.21 -4.14 -9.93
CA GLN A 190 0.94 -2.83 -10.49
C GLN A 190 1.01 -1.75 -9.41
N MET A 191 1.52 -0.57 -9.79
CA MET A 191 1.39 0.66 -9.01
C MET A 191 0.62 1.67 -9.84
N GLY A 192 -0.24 2.46 -9.19
CA GLY A 192 -0.89 3.55 -9.89
C GLY A 192 -1.98 4.25 -9.10
N LYS A 193 -2.44 5.34 -9.66
CA LYS A 193 -3.53 6.13 -9.07
C LYS A 193 -4.85 5.41 -9.14
N SER A 194 -5.62 5.55 -8.06
CA SER A 194 -7.00 5.09 -7.90
C SER A 194 -7.85 6.20 -7.30
N PHE A 195 -9.18 6.11 -7.50
CA PHE A 195 -10.10 7.20 -7.23
C PHE A 195 -11.36 6.68 -6.55
N ARG A 196 -11.66 7.17 -5.35
CA ARG A 196 -12.89 6.85 -4.63
C ARG A 196 -13.58 8.15 -4.23
N ASN A 197 -14.80 8.37 -4.66
CA ASN A 197 -15.57 9.57 -4.35
C ASN A 197 -16.06 9.55 -2.90
N GLU A 198 -15.10 9.53 -1.98
CA GLU A 198 -15.31 9.47 -0.54
C GLU A 198 -16.22 10.60 -0.07
N VAL A 199 -17.24 10.26 0.71
CA VAL A 199 -18.15 11.25 1.27
C VAL A 199 -17.48 12.11 2.32
N THR A 200 -16.69 11.46 3.21
CA THR A 200 -16.01 12.12 4.32
C THR A 200 -14.52 11.79 4.31
N PRO A 201 -13.70 12.47 3.49
CA PRO A 201 -12.26 12.39 3.61
C PRO A 201 -11.82 12.86 5.00
N ARG A 202 -10.87 12.15 5.63
CA ARG A 202 -10.41 12.47 6.98
C ARG A 202 -9.00 11.95 7.24
N ASN A 203 -8.43 12.38 8.37
CA ASN A 203 -7.14 11.92 8.87
C ASN A 203 -6.01 12.17 7.86
N TYR A 204 -5.91 13.42 7.37
CA TYR A 204 -4.87 13.86 6.44
C TYR A 204 -4.88 13.01 5.16
N THR A 205 -3.76 12.43 4.73
CA THR A 205 -3.66 11.59 3.52
C THR A 205 -4.19 10.17 3.70
N PHE A 206 -4.62 9.78 4.91
CA PHE A 206 -5.08 8.43 5.21
C PHE A 206 -6.33 8.04 4.40
N ARG A 207 -7.33 8.95 4.31
CA ARG A 207 -8.55 8.74 3.53
C ARG A 207 -8.77 9.88 2.55
N SER A 208 -8.36 9.66 1.32
CA SER A 208 -8.35 10.61 0.21
C SER A 208 -9.25 10.15 -0.93
N ARG A 209 -9.64 11.08 -1.81
CA ARG A 209 -10.45 10.79 -3.01
C ARG A 209 -9.60 10.36 -4.20
N GLU A 210 -8.40 10.88 -4.29
CA GLU A 210 -7.36 10.44 -5.22
C GLU A 210 -6.17 9.97 -4.39
N PHE A 211 -5.69 8.76 -4.65
CA PHE A 211 -4.60 8.12 -3.93
C PHE A 211 -3.83 7.19 -4.87
N GLU A 212 -2.77 6.59 -4.40
CA GLU A 212 -1.96 5.67 -5.19
C GLU A 212 -1.87 4.32 -4.47
N GLN A 213 -2.06 3.23 -5.23
CA GLN A 213 -1.99 1.86 -4.73
C GLN A 213 -0.76 1.14 -5.29
N MET A 214 -0.32 0.14 -4.55
CA MET A 214 0.64 -0.88 -4.93
C MET A 214 -0.04 -2.22 -4.67
N GLU A 215 -0.41 -2.92 -5.73
CA GLU A 215 -1.14 -4.19 -5.66
C GLU A 215 -0.40 -5.29 -6.40
N LEU A 216 -0.46 -6.48 -5.83
CA LEU A 216 0.04 -7.72 -6.38
C LEU A 216 -1.09 -8.73 -6.40
N GLU A 217 -1.38 -9.29 -7.57
CA GLU A 217 -2.23 -10.46 -7.71
C GLU A 217 -1.34 -11.67 -7.92
N PHE A 218 -1.21 -12.50 -6.90
CA PHE A 218 -0.39 -13.70 -6.96
C PHE A 218 -1.27 -14.92 -7.23
N PHE A 219 -1.09 -15.49 -8.41
CA PHE A 219 -1.88 -16.60 -8.93
C PHE A 219 -1.30 -17.93 -8.47
N ILE A 220 -2.14 -18.76 -7.85
CA ILE A 220 -1.77 -20.05 -7.29
C ILE A 220 -2.65 -21.17 -7.85
N ARG A 221 -2.19 -22.40 -7.75
CA ARG A 221 -3.02 -23.58 -8.04
C ARG A 221 -4.15 -23.72 -7.03
N PRO A 222 -5.37 -24.15 -7.44
CA PRO A 222 -6.35 -24.61 -6.47
C PRO A 222 -5.84 -25.85 -5.73
N ASP A 223 -6.22 -26.04 -4.46
CA ASP A 223 -5.73 -27.13 -3.63
C ASP A 223 -5.97 -28.50 -4.26
N GLU A 224 -7.06 -28.65 -5.00
CA GLU A 224 -7.40 -29.88 -5.73
C GLU A 224 -6.39 -30.19 -6.84
N ALA A 225 -5.81 -29.17 -7.48
CA ALA A 225 -4.74 -29.36 -8.46
C ALA A 225 -3.43 -29.77 -7.77
N VAL A 226 -3.13 -29.16 -6.62
CA VAL A 226 -1.96 -29.50 -5.78
C VAL A 226 -2.06 -30.95 -5.32
N GLU A 227 -3.24 -31.40 -4.85
CA GLU A 227 -3.48 -32.78 -4.44
C GLU A 227 -3.27 -33.79 -5.58
N ILE A 228 -3.72 -33.48 -6.79
CA ILE A 228 -3.48 -34.36 -7.96
C ILE A 228 -1.98 -34.45 -8.29
N LEU A 229 -1.24 -33.35 -8.14
CA LEU A 229 0.19 -33.29 -8.46
C LEU A 229 1.04 -34.06 -7.45
N HIS A 230 0.78 -33.85 -6.16
CA HIS A 230 1.68 -34.26 -5.07
C HIS A 230 1.09 -35.37 -4.18
N GLY A 231 -0.22 -35.67 -4.31
CA GLY A 231 -0.93 -36.63 -3.47
C GLY A 231 -1.33 -36.08 -2.09
N HIS A 232 -0.94 -34.84 -1.79
CA HIS A 232 -1.27 -34.11 -0.54
C HIS A 232 -1.24 -32.61 -0.81
N VAL A 233 -1.73 -31.83 0.17
CA VAL A 233 -1.65 -30.36 0.21
C VAL A 233 -1.03 -29.98 1.54
N VAL A 234 0.05 -29.23 1.52
CA VAL A 234 0.66 -28.69 2.75
C VAL A 234 -0.21 -27.56 3.27
N THR A 235 -0.55 -27.62 4.56
CA THR A 235 -1.37 -26.64 5.27
C THR A 235 -0.58 -25.95 6.37
N LEU A 236 -1.14 -24.94 7.03
CA LEU A 236 -0.49 -24.28 8.17
C LEU A 236 -0.29 -25.25 9.37
N ALA A 237 -1.11 -26.31 9.48
CA ALA A 237 -0.96 -27.32 10.52
C ALA A 237 0.33 -28.16 10.37
N ASP A 238 0.91 -28.20 9.18
CA ASP A 238 2.16 -28.89 8.88
C ASP A 238 3.41 -28.05 9.24
N ASN A 239 3.22 -26.84 9.76
CA ASN A 239 4.26 -25.87 10.13
C ASN A 239 5.30 -25.64 9.02
N PRO A 240 4.90 -25.22 7.82
CA PRO A 240 5.83 -24.98 6.72
C PRO A 240 6.83 -23.85 7.04
N ASP A 241 8.04 -23.97 6.51
CA ASP A 241 9.05 -22.92 6.60
C ASP A 241 8.71 -21.79 5.59
N LEU A 242 8.18 -20.67 6.11
CA LEU A 242 7.79 -19.50 5.30
C LEU A 242 8.98 -18.57 4.99
N ASP A 243 10.14 -18.80 5.59
CA ASP A 243 11.38 -18.05 5.33
C ASP A 243 12.27 -18.74 4.30
N GLY A 244 12.06 -20.03 4.10
CA GLY A 244 12.75 -20.84 3.12
C GLY A 244 12.22 -20.69 1.69
N PRO A 245 12.74 -21.49 0.75
CA PRO A 245 12.25 -21.53 -0.62
C PRO A 245 10.77 -21.97 -0.67
N VAL A 246 9.99 -21.30 -1.53
CA VAL A 246 8.60 -21.69 -1.78
C VAL A 246 8.50 -23.13 -2.30
N GLN A 247 7.42 -23.84 -1.94
CA GLN A 247 7.20 -25.22 -2.33
C GLN A 247 5.94 -25.33 -3.20
N ASP A 248 5.98 -26.22 -4.17
CA ASP A 248 4.90 -26.42 -5.15
C ASP A 248 3.65 -27.12 -4.58
N ASP A 249 3.76 -27.73 -3.40
CA ASP A 249 2.71 -28.45 -2.68
C ASP A 249 1.98 -27.62 -1.62
N TRP A 250 2.27 -26.33 -1.55
CA TRP A 250 1.58 -25.41 -0.65
C TRP A 250 0.12 -25.19 -1.05
N GLY A 251 -0.80 -25.36 -0.08
CA GLY A 251 -2.18 -24.95 -0.20
C GLY A 251 -2.36 -23.43 -0.08
N TRP A 252 -3.55 -22.94 -0.38
CA TRP A 252 -3.87 -21.51 -0.38
C TRP A 252 -3.62 -20.82 0.97
N GLU A 253 -3.82 -21.51 2.10
CA GLU A 253 -3.59 -20.94 3.45
C GLU A 253 -2.13 -20.63 3.68
N VAL A 254 -1.24 -21.52 3.22
CA VAL A 254 0.21 -21.33 3.32
C VAL A 254 0.67 -20.17 2.44
N TRP A 255 0.20 -20.11 1.19
CA TRP A 255 0.47 -18.98 0.31
C TRP A 255 -0.04 -17.66 0.88
N HIS A 256 -1.23 -17.64 1.49
CA HIS A 256 -1.78 -16.45 2.12
C HIS A 256 -0.89 -15.98 3.28
N LYS A 257 -0.56 -16.87 4.21
CA LYS A 257 0.33 -16.55 5.34
C LYS A 257 1.74 -16.16 4.88
N TYR A 258 2.28 -16.82 3.87
CA TYR A 258 3.57 -16.45 3.25
C TYR A 258 3.57 -14.98 2.81
N TRP A 259 2.53 -14.56 2.09
CA TRP A 259 2.44 -13.17 1.65
C TRP A 259 2.25 -12.17 2.80
N VAL A 260 1.54 -12.55 3.86
CA VAL A 260 1.48 -11.73 5.10
C VAL A 260 2.89 -11.50 5.66
N GLU A 261 3.71 -12.55 5.77
CA GLU A 261 5.07 -12.43 6.29
C GLU A 261 5.99 -11.65 5.33
N GLN A 262 5.88 -11.85 4.01
CA GLN A 262 6.64 -11.06 3.04
C GLN A 262 6.28 -9.55 3.12
N ARG A 263 5.02 -9.21 3.33
CA ARG A 263 4.61 -7.81 3.48
C ARG A 263 5.18 -7.19 4.76
N LYS A 264 5.15 -7.90 5.87
CA LYS A 264 5.77 -7.44 7.13
C LYS A 264 7.28 -7.22 6.98
N LYS A 265 7.99 -8.12 6.27
CA LYS A 265 9.41 -7.94 5.95
C LYS A 265 9.66 -6.66 5.13
N PHE A 266 8.83 -6.39 4.12
CA PHE A 266 8.94 -5.17 3.33
C PHE A 266 8.73 -3.92 4.20
N LEU A 267 7.66 -3.87 5.00
CA LEU A 267 7.34 -2.74 5.86
C LEU A 267 8.48 -2.46 6.85
N ASN A 268 9.07 -3.51 7.43
CA ASN A 268 10.24 -3.38 8.30
C ASN A 268 11.45 -2.83 7.54
N ALA A 269 11.73 -3.34 6.34
CA ALA A 269 12.85 -2.89 5.52
C ALA A 269 12.78 -1.41 5.13
N VAL A 270 11.58 -0.82 5.02
CA VAL A 270 11.42 0.61 4.73
C VAL A 270 11.35 1.49 5.98
N GLY A 271 11.39 0.90 7.18
CA GLY A 271 11.55 1.62 8.45
C GLY A 271 10.32 1.65 9.35
N LEU A 272 9.38 0.70 9.20
CA LEU A 272 8.31 0.49 10.16
C LEU A 272 8.63 -0.75 11.02
N PRO A 273 8.85 -0.62 12.33
CA PRO A 273 9.17 -1.74 13.21
C PRO A 273 8.06 -2.78 13.26
N THR A 274 8.43 -4.06 13.21
CA THR A 274 7.46 -5.18 13.18
C THR A 274 6.58 -5.24 14.43
N GLU A 275 7.09 -4.82 15.58
CA GLU A 275 6.39 -4.74 16.87
C GLU A 275 5.24 -3.71 16.88
N HIS A 276 5.19 -2.80 15.91
CA HIS A 276 4.12 -1.82 15.76
C HIS A 276 2.98 -2.31 14.85
N PHE A 277 3.08 -3.53 14.31
CA PHE A 277 2.03 -4.13 13.50
C PHE A 277 1.15 -5.06 14.32
N VAL A 278 -0.14 -5.08 13.97
CA VAL A 278 -1.08 -6.07 14.45
C VAL A 278 -1.74 -6.73 13.25
N GLU A 279 -1.74 -8.07 13.22
CA GLU A 279 -2.51 -8.82 12.24
C GLU A 279 -3.97 -8.90 12.72
N TYR A 280 -4.86 -8.28 11.98
CA TYR A 280 -6.30 -8.40 12.19
C TYR A 280 -6.88 -9.36 11.16
N TRP A 281 -7.26 -10.54 11.60
CA TRP A 281 -7.93 -11.53 10.77
C TRP A 281 -9.42 -11.20 10.70
N GLN A 282 -9.89 -10.80 9.52
CA GLN A 282 -11.30 -10.44 9.30
C GLN A 282 -12.22 -11.64 9.59
N LYS A 283 -13.33 -11.36 10.28
CA LYS A 283 -14.34 -12.37 10.58
C LYS A 283 -15.16 -12.69 9.34
N PRO A 284 -15.87 -13.85 9.30
CA PRO A 284 -16.65 -14.24 8.12
C PRO A 284 -17.72 -13.22 7.68
N ASP A 285 -18.26 -12.43 8.61
CA ASP A 285 -19.26 -11.39 8.36
C ASP A 285 -18.64 -10.05 7.90
N GLU A 286 -17.34 -9.88 8.02
CA GLU A 286 -16.56 -8.72 7.58
C GLU A 286 -15.97 -8.93 6.19
N LEU A 287 -15.81 -10.19 5.76
CA LEU A 287 -15.17 -10.53 4.49
C LEU A 287 -15.91 -9.95 3.28
N ALA A 288 -15.15 -9.41 2.35
CA ALA A 288 -15.67 -9.07 1.04
C ALA A 288 -16.21 -10.33 0.33
N HIS A 289 -17.23 -10.14 -0.51
CA HIS A 289 -17.93 -11.25 -1.18
C HIS A 289 -17.05 -12.15 -2.07
N TYR A 290 -15.86 -11.69 -2.42
CA TYR A 290 -14.87 -12.43 -3.21
C TYR A 290 -13.79 -13.13 -2.37
N ALA A 291 -13.68 -12.80 -1.08
CA ALA A 291 -12.60 -13.28 -0.24
C ALA A 291 -12.96 -14.55 0.54
N ARG A 292 -12.04 -15.52 0.60
CA ARG A 292 -12.08 -16.67 1.50
C ARG A 292 -11.54 -16.32 2.87
N ALA A 293 -10.52 -15.48 2.91
CA ALA A 293 -9.87 -14.93 4.10
C ALA A 293 -9.27 -13.57 3.76
N CYS A 294 -9.13 -12.72 4.76
CA CYS A 294 -8.41 -11.45 4.64
C CYS A 294 -7.68 -11.17 5.97
N VAL A 295 -6.46 -10.68 5.86
CA VAL A 295 -5.67 -10.17 6.99
C VAL A 295 -5.38 -8.71 6.72
N ASP A 296 -5.72 -7.84 7.67
CA ASP A 296 -5.29 -6.47 7.67
C ASP A 296 -4.05 -6.34 8.56
N ILE A 297 -2.95 -5.86 7.99
CA ILE A 297 -1.81 -5.39 8.80
C ILE A 297 -2.20 -4.00 9.28
N GLU A 298 -2.51 -3.90 10.56
CA GLU A 298 -2.88 -2.64 11.21
C GLU A 298 -1.66 -1.95 11.83
N TYR A 299 -1.68 -0.61 11.83
CA TYR A 299 -0.66 0.26 12.43
C TYR A 299 -1.32 1.27 13.36
N ASP A 300 -0.64 1.60 14.47
CA ASP A 300 -1.11 2.57 15.47
C ASP A 300 -0.80 4.01 15.04
N PHE A 301 -1.71 4.60 14.22
CA PHE A 301 -1.63 6.01 13.85
C PHE A 301 -1.98 6.93 15.04
N PRO A 302 -1.59 8.22 15.00
CA PRO A 302 -1.98 9.19 16.04
C PRO A 302 -3.50 9.35 16.26
N PHE A 303 -4.32 8.93 15.32
CA PHE A 303 -5.79 8.93 15.39
C PHE A 303 -6.39 7.55 15.67
N GLY A 304 -5.58 6.61 16.11
CA GLY A 304 -5.98 5.24 16.47
C GLY A 304 -5.49 4.19 15.47
N ARG A 305 -5.63 2.93 15.87
CA ARG A 305 -5.24 1.78 15.07
C ARG A 305 -6.10 1.68 13.82
N GLN A 306 -5.47 1.53 12.68
CA GLN A 306 -6.12 1.44 11.37
C GLN A 306 -5.33 0.51 10.45
N GLU A 307 -6.03 -0.05 9.48
CA GLU A 307 -5.47 -0.82 8.38
C GLU A 307 -4.42 -0.03 7.61
N LEU A 308 -3.22 -0.61 7.47
CA LEU A 308 -2.13 -0.10 6.64
C LEU A 308 -2.09 -0.83 5.29
N GLU A 309 -2.23 -2.15 5.31
CA GLU A 309 -2.18 -3.03 4.15
C GLU A 309 -3.11 -4.22 4.36
N GLY A 310 -3.89 -4.58 3.33
CA GLY A 310 -4.74 -5.76 3.33
C GLY A 310 -4.13 -6.89 2.49
N ILE A 311 -4.23 -8.13 2.97
CA ILE A 311 -3.85 -9.32 2.21
C ILE A 311 -5.07 -10.24 2.14
N ALA A 312 -5.66 -10.38 0.93
CA ALA A 312 -6.86 -11.18 0.71
C ALA A 312 -6.57 -12.47 -0.06
N ALA A 313 -7.22 -13.56 0.34
CA ALA A 313 -7.32 -14.79 -0.46
C ALA A 313 -8.63 -14.73 -1.27
N ARG A 314 -8.56 -14.35 -2.54
CA ARG A 314 -9.71 -14.03 -3.41
C ARG A 314 -10.30 -15.24 -4.13
N SER A 315 -9.72 -16.43 -3.98
CA SER A 315 -10.04 -17.63 -4.79
C SER A 315 -9.95 -17.35 -6.31
N ASP A 316 -10.82 -17.97 -7.11
CA ASP A 316 -10.91 -17.77 -8.57
C ASP A 316 -11.96 -16.72 -8.97
N PHE A 317 -12.53 -15.98 -8.02
CA PHE A 317 -13.71 -15.15 -8.22
C PHE A 317 -13.56 -14.17 -9.39
N ASP A 318 -12.54 -13.31 -9.35
CA ASP A 318 -12.38 -12.24 -10.35
C ASP A 318 -12.15 -12.78 -11.76
N LEU A 319 -11.24 -13.73 -11.92
CA LEU A 319 -10.97 -14.36 -13.21
C LEU A 319 -12.21 -15.08 -13.76
N SER A 320 -12.96 -15.78 -12.90
CA SER A 320 -14.21 -16.44 -13.28
C SER A 320 -15.30 -15.45 -13.68
N GLN A 321 -15.41 -14.30 -13.00
CA GLN A 321 -16.33 -13.23 -13.39
C GLN A 321 -15.92 -12.61 -14.74
N HIS A 322 -14.65 -12.30 -14.94
CA HIS A 322 -14.16 -11.79 -16.22
C HIS A 322 -14.37 -12.78 -17.36
N GLN A 323 -14.12 -14.07 -17.13
CA GLN A 323 -14.45 -15.12 -18.10
C GLN A 323 -15.94 -15.12 -18.47
N LYS A 324 -16.82 -15.05 -17.46
CA LYS A 324 -18.28 -15.03 -17.66
C LYS A 324 -18.75 -13.83 -18.46
N TRP A 325 -18.23 -12.62 -18.14
CA TRP A 325 -18.70 -11.38 -18.75
C TRP A 325 -18.05 -11.05 -20.11
N SER A 326 -16.85 -11.54 -20.36
CA SER A 326 -16.16 -11.37 -21.65
C SER A 326 -16.47 -12.48 -22.64
N GLY A 327 -16.70 -13.70 -22.16
CA GLY A 327 -16.76 -14.92 -22.96
C GLY A 327 -15.37 -15.51 -23.26
N GLU A 328 -14.28 -14.83 -22.84
CA GLU A 328 -12.91 -15.26 -23.07
C GLU A 328 -12.40 -16.10 -21.89
N SER A 329 -11.75 -17.24 -22.20
CA SER A 329 -11.23 -18.15 -21.17
C SER A 329 -10.15 -17.49 -20.32
N GLN A 330 -10.28 -17.63 -19.01
CA GLN A 330 -9.24 -17.25 -18.04
C GLN A 330 -8.53 -18.48 -17.44
N MET A 331 -8.73 -19.65 -18.03
CA MET A 331 -8.03 -20.87 -17.61
C MET A 331 -6.57 -20.86 -18.08
N VAL A 332 -5.71 -21.41 -17.25
CA VAL A 332 -4.34 -21.78 -17.62
C VAL A 332 -4.28 -23.26 -18.02
N PHE A 333 -3.22 -23.61 -18.75
CA PHE A 333 -2.87 -25.00 -19.03
C PHE A 333 -1.60 -25.38 -18.27
N ASP A 334 -1.68 -26.45 -17.48
CA ASP A 334 -0.62 -26.97 -16.62
C ASP A 334 -0.29 -28.41 -17.07
N ASP A 335 0.80 -28.57 -17.84
CA ASP A 335 1.20 -29.89 -18.35
C ASP A 335 1.61 -30.86 -17.23
N PRO A 336 2.40 -30.48 -16.21
CA PRO A 336 2.64 -31.32 -15.02
C PRO A 336 1.35 -31.89 -14.42
N LEU A 337 0.34 -31.06 -14.20
CA LEU A 337 -0.97 -31.50 -13.69
C LEU A 337 -1.63 -32.53 -14.60
N LYS A 338 -1.63 -32.27 -15.90
CA LYS A 338 -2.17 -33.21 -16.88
C LYS A 338 -1.45 -34.57 -16.86
N GLN A 339 -0.11 -34.56 -16.76
CA GLN A 339 0.66 -35.77 -16.68
C GLN A 339 0.43 -36.55 -15.38
N ALA A 340 0.26 -35.85 -14.25
CA ALA A 340 -0.10 -36.46 -12.97
C ALA A 340 -1.49 -37.09 -13.05
N ALA A 341 -2.48 -36.37 -13.56
CA ALA A 341 -3.85 -36.87 -13.74
C ALA A 341 -3.93 -38.11 -14.65
N LYS A 342 -3.08 -38.22 -15.68
CA LYS A 342 -3.02 -39.41 -16.56
C LYS A 342 -2.57 -40.67 -15.80
N LYS A 343 -1.84 -40.55 -14.70
CA LYS A 343 -1.41 -41.70 -13.91
C LYS A 343 -2.52 -42.23 -13.00
N MET A 344 -3.59 -41.46 -12.78
CA MET A 344 -4.77 -41.89 -12.04
C MET A 344 -5.58 -42.87 -12.90
N ASP A 345 -5.93 -44.01 -12.31
CA ASP A 345 -6.90 -44.90 -12.91
C ASP A 345 -8.34 -44.37 -12.82
N GLU A 346 -9.29 -45.03 -13.46
CA GLU A 346 -10.68 -44.59 -13.50
C GLU A 346 -11.32 -44.58 -12.11
N ALA A 347 -10.99 -45.55 -11.26
CA ALA A 347 -11.50 -45.63 -9.90
C ALA A 347 -11.00 -44.46 -9.03
N ALA A 348 -9.71 -44.12 -9.10
CA ALA A 348 -9.12 -42.98 -8.43
C ALA A 348 -9.72 -41.65 -8.88
N ARG A 349 -9.95 -41.47 -10.19
CA ARG A 349 -10.62 -40.27 -10.74
C ARG A 349 -12.05 -40.12 -10.25
N LEU A 350 -12.83 -41.23 -10.23
CA LEU A 350 -14.20 -41.20 -9.72
C LEU A 350 -14.23 -40.89 -8.22
N ALA A 351 -13.36 -41.51 -7.42
CA ALA A 351 -13.23 -41.22 -5.99
C ALA A 351 -12.89 -39.73 -5.73
N PHE A 352 -11.96 -39.18 -6.52
CA PHE A 352 -11.59 -37.77 -6.44
C PHE A 352 -12.78 -36.86 -6.77
N ILE A 353 -13.52 -37.13 -7.86
CA ILE A 353 -14.73 -36.37 -8.22
C ILE A 353 -15.75 -36.39 -7.07
N GLU A 354 -16.04 -37.56 -6.49
CA GLU A 354 -17.02 -37.67 -5.40
C GLU A 354 -16.55 -36.95 -4.13
N LYS A 355 -15.25 -36.98 -3.82
CA LYS A 355 -14.66 -36.19 -2.73
C LYS A 355 -14.90 -34.69 -2.93
N VAL A 356 -14.53 -34.15 -4.09
CA VAL A 356 -14.67 -32.72 -4.40
C VAL A 356 -16.14 -32.31 -4.44
N LYS A 357 -17.04 -33.15 -5.01
CA LYS A 357 -18.50 -32.90 -4.98
C LYS A 357 -19.03 -32.80 -3.56
N ALA A 358 -18.62 -33.72 -2.67
CA ALA A 358 -19.05 -33.69 -1.28
C ALA A 358 -18.60 -32.42 -0.55
N ASP A 359 -17.36 -31.98 -0.77
CA ASP A 359 -16.86 -30.72 -0.23
C ASP A 359 -17.63 -29.49 -0.77
N TRP A 360 -17.88 -29.46 -2.07
CA TRP A 360 -18.64 -28.36 -2.67
C TRP A 360 -20.10 -28.31 -2.17
N VAL A 361 -20.76 -29.45 -2.01
CA VAL A 361 -22.10 -29.53 -1.41
C VAL A 361 -22.10 -29.05 0.03
N ALA A 362 -21.09 -29.42 0.83
CA ALA A 362 -20.94 -28.94 2.20
C ALA A 362 -20.80 -27.40 2.29
N ARG A 363 -20.25 -26.79 1.24
CA ARG A 363 -20.11 -25.33 1.09
C ARG A 363 -21.28 -24.68 0.33
N GLY A 364 -22.36 -25.40 0.06
CA GLY A 364 -23.53 -24.88 -0.66
C GLY A 364 -23.32 -24.62 -2.16
N LYS A 365 -22.29 -25.24 -2.78
CA LYS A 365 -21.97 -25.11 -4.20
C LYS A 365 -22.59 -26.24 -5.03
N ASP A 366 -22.74 -26.01 -6.34
CA ASP A 366 -23.33 -26.96 -7.29
C ASP A 366 -22.41 -28.18 -7.53
N PRO A 367 -22.88 -29.44 -7.28
CA PRO A 367 -22.11 -30.65 -7.49
C PRO A 367 -21.81 -30.96 -8.98
N GLU A 368 -22.63 -30.51 -9.93
CA GLU A 368 -22.34 -30.69 -11.35
C GLU A 368 -21.23 -29.75 -11.83
N ALA A 369 -21.18 -28.54 -11.29
CA ALA A 369 -20.05 -27.64 -11.52
C ALA A 369 -18.75 -28.22 -10.92
N ALA A 370 -18.80 -28.87 -9.76
CA ALA A 370 -17.66 -29.58 -9.17
C ALA A 370 -17.13 -30.69 -10.07
N ARG A 371 -18.03 -31.48 -10.67
CA ARG A 371 -17.63 -32.52 -11.64
C ARG A 371 -16.93 -31.91 -12.85
N LYS A 372 -17.48 -30.86 -13.44
CA LYS A 372 -16.88 -30.15 -14.57
C LYS A 372 -15.49 -29.59 -14.22
N PHE A 373 -15.35 -29.05 -13.03
CA PHE A 373 -14.06 -28.56 -12.51
C PHE A 373 -13.03 -29.69 -12.44
N CYS A 374 -13.35 -30.85 -11.86
CA CYS A 374 -12.46 -32.01 -11.82
C CYS A 374 -12.05 -32.50 -13.22
N LEU A 375 -12.99 -32.54 -14.17
CA LEU A 375 -12.67 -32.92 -15.56
C LEU A 375 -11.68 -31.96 -16.22
N ASN A 376 -11.82 -30.64 -15.96
CA ASN A 376 -10.85 -29.66 -16.42
C ASN A 376 -9.48 -29.90 -15.77
N LEU A 377 -9.39 -30.18 -14.48
CA LEU A 377 -8.14 -30.50 -13.80
C LEU A 377 -7.45 -31.73 -14.43
N PHE A 378 -8.19 -32.78 -14.76
CA PHE A 378 -7.63 -33.96 -15.43
C PHE A 378 -7.10 -33.66 -16.82
N ASP A 379 -7.61 -32.61 -17.48
CA ASP A 379 -7.09 -32.08 -18.76
C ASP A 379 -5.95 -31.06 -18.54
N GLY A 380 -5.54 -30.82 -17.30
CA GLY A 380 -4.51 -29.85 -16.95
C GLY A 380 -5.00 -28.40 -17.05
N LYS A 381 -6.29 -28.14 -16.86
CA LYS A 381 -6.88 -26.80 -17.00
C LYS A 381 -7.58 -26.37 -15.74
N TYR A 382 -7.34 -25.11 -15.31
CA TYR A 382 -8.05 -24.50 -14.20
C TYR A 382 -8.00 -22.97 -14.29
N VAL A 383 -8.92 -22.30 -13.61
CA VAL A 383 -8.83 -20.88 -13.31
C VAL A 383 -7.99 -20.76 -12.03
N PRO A 384 -6.86 -20.02 -12.02
CA PRO A 384 -6.04 -19.88 -10.84
C PRO A 384 -6.78 -19.21 -9.68
N HIS A 385 -6.41 -19.58 -8.45
CA HIS A 385 -6.77 -18.84 -7.26
C HIS A 385 -5.80 -17.66 -7.07
N VAL A 386 -6.21 -16.66 -6.30
CA VAL A 386 -5.47 -15.41 -6.16
C VAL A 386 -5.25 -15.08 -4.70
N ILE A 387 -4.01 -14.67 -4.38
CA ILE A 387 -3.64 -13.99 -3.13
C ILE A 387 -3.28 -12.55 -3.50
N GLU A 388 -3.93 -11.59 -2.86
CA GLU A 388 -3.82 -10.16 -3.14
C GLU A 388 -3.24 -9.41 -1.95
N PRO A 389 -1.95 -9.07 -1.92
CA PRO A 389 -1.42 -7.99 -1.09
C PRO A 389 -1.72 -6.62 -1.72
N SER A 390 -2.40 -5.75 -0.99
CA SER A 390 -2.81 -4.41 -1.44
C SER A 390 -2.42 -3.35 -0.43
N ALA A 391 -1.58 -2.39 -0.83
CA ALA A 391 -1.10 -1.29 -0.02
C ALA A 391 -1.38 0.08 -0.66
N GLY A 392 -1.80 1.04 0.16
CA GLY A 392 -1.89 2.44 -0.23
C GLY A 392 -0.56 3.16 -0.06
N VAL A 393 0.03 3.70 -1.13
CA VAL A 393 1.29 4.49 -1.06
C VAL A 393 1.13 5.65 -0.09
N ASP A 394 0.02 6.38 -0.15
CA ASP A 394 -0.24 7.57 0.66
C ASP A 394 -0.41 7.22 2.15
N ARG A 395 -1.03 6.06 2.46
CA ARG A 395 -1.12 5.53 3.84
C ARG A 395 0.25 5.11 4.36
N LEU A 396 1.02 4.39 3.56
CA LEU A 396 2.38 3.96 3.93
C LEU A 396 3.28 5.17 4.17
N MET A 397 3.23 6.19 3.30
CA MET A 397 3.96 7.43 3.53
C MET A 397 3.56 8.12 4.83
N LEU A 398 2.26 8.16 5.16
CA LEU A 398 1.79 8.74 6.42
C LEU A 398 2.30 7.94 7.62
N ALA A 399 2.25 6.60 7.56
CA ALA A 399 2.79 5.75 8.61
C ALA A 399 4.30 5.98 8.82
N LEU A 400 5.08 6.03 7.73
CA LEU A 400 6.52 6.31 7.77
C LEU A 400 6.83 7.70 8.37
N LEU A 401 6.02 8.71 8.04
CA LEU A 401 6.18 10.05 8.60
C LEU A 401 5.78 10.12 10.08
N CYS A 402 4.72 9.40 10.48
CA CYS A 402 4.31 9.30 11.89
C CYS A 402 5.36 8.58 12.73
N GLU A 403 5.89 7.46 12.23
CA GLU A 403 6.94 6.69 12.89
C GLU A 403 8.24 7.47 13.04
N ALA A 404 8.60 8.20 12.00
CA ALA A 404 9.86 8.94 11.95
C ALA A 404 9.86 10.25 12.76
N TYR A 405 8.70 10.79 13.10
CA TYR A 405 8.59 12.12 13.71
C TYR A 405 8.91 12.12 15.20
N GLU A 406 9.90 12.93 15.59
CA GLU A 406 10.25 13.16 16.99
C GLU A 406 10.59 14.62 17.28
N GLU A 407 10.18 15.11 18.44
CA GLU A 407 10.63 16.37 19.04
C GLU A 407 11.53 16.08 20.24
N GLN A 408 12.83 16.23 20.04
CA GLN A 408 13.85 16.00 21.07
C GLN A 408 14.12 17.28 21.86
N LYS A 409 14.00 17.23 23.18
CA LYS A 409 14.44 18.31 24.08
C LYS A 409 15.93 18.16 24.31
N LEU A 410 16.69 19.13 23.85
CA LEU A 410 18.13 19.21 24.05
C LEU A 410 18.45 20.32 25.01
N VAL A 411 19.46 20.12 25.85
CA VAL A 411 19.98 21.15 26.76
C VAL A 411 21.43 21.44 26.34
N ASP A 412 21.73 22.69 26.02
CA ASP A 412 23.10 23.08 25.66
C ASP A 412 24.01 23.12 26.90
N GLU A 413 25.32 23.24 26.68
CA GLU A 413 26.33 23.31 27.75
C GLU A 413 26.09 24.48 28.73
N LYS A 414 25.26 25.44 28.38
CA LYS A 414 24.88 26.63 29.21
C LYS A 414 23.55 26.44 29.92
N GLY A 415 22.94 25.24 29.83
CA GLY A 415 21.66 24.92 30.43
C GLY A 415 20.44 25.49 29.70
N LYS A 416 20.60 25.98 28.47
CA LYS A 416 19.49 26.49 27.67
C LYS A 416 18.80 25.34 26.95
N GLU A 417 17.50 25.24 27.13
CA GLU A 417 16.67 24.28 26.42
C GLU A 417 16.49 24.70 24.96
N ASP A 418 16.59 23.73 24.03
CA ASP A 418 16.30 23.83 22.61
C ASP A 418 15.48 22.61 22.19
N VAL A 419 14.61 22.75 21.19
CA VAL A 419 13.83 21.65 20.63
C VAL A 419 14.40 21.31 19.25
N ARG A 420 14.77 20.04 19.09
CA ARG A 420 15.18 19.48 17.81
C ARG A 420 14.04 18.66 17.23
N THR A 421 13.43 19.12 16.15
CA THR A 421 12.50 18.32 15.36
C THR A 421 13.30 17.47 14.39
N VAL A 422 13.04 16.18 14.34
CA VAL A 422 13.73 15.23 13.47
C VAL A 422 12.74 14.24 12.84
N LEU A 423 13.02 13.84 11.59
CA LEU A 423 12.37 12.71 10.93
C LEU A 423 13.38 11.56 10.81
N HIS A 424 13.19 10.50 11.57
CA HIS A 424 14.03 9.28 11.59
C HIS A 424 13.72 8.34 10.40
N LEU A 425 13.61 8.90 9.20
CA LEU A 425 13.34 8.11 8.00
C LEU A 425 14.47 7.13 7.70
N SER A 426 14.12 5.89 7.36
CA SER A 426 15.09 4.91 6.85
C SER A 426 15.88 5.50 5.67
N PRO A 427 17.20 5.30 5.59
CA PRO A 427 18.01 5.73 4.45
C PRO A 427 17.42 5.28 3.11
N LYS A 428 16.78 4.11 3.07
CA LYS A 428 16.17 3.53 1.86
C LYS A 428 15.07 4.40 1.27
N VAL A 429 14.29 5.09 2.13
CA VAL A 429 13.16 5.92 1.69
C VAL A 429 13.38 7.43 1.89
N ALA A 430 14.38 7.86 2.67
CA ALA A 430 14.67 9.27 2.93
C ALA A 430 14.74 10.08 1.61
N PRO A 431 14.05 11.23 1.51
CA PRO A 431 13.96 12.01 0.26
C PRO A 431 15.32 12.56 -0.20
N ILE A 432 16.15 13.00 0.73
CA ILE A 432 17.53 13.42 0.49
C ILE A 432 18.42 12.40 1.21
N LYS A 433 19.32 11.74 0.48
CA LYS A 433 20.22 10.75 1.07
C LYS A 433 21.40 11.41 1.79
N VAL A 434 21.91 12.47 1.25
CA VAL A 434 23.10 13.18 1.78
C VAL A 434 23.03 14.67 1.49
N ALA A 435 23.43 15.48 2.48
CA ALA A 435 23.62 16.92 2.29
C ALA A 435 25.11 17.28 2.43
N VAL A 436 25.60 18.23 1.60
CA VAL A 436 27.00 18.66 1.58
C VAL A 436 27.09 20.15 1.91
N PHE A 437 27.92 20.49 2.87
CA PHE A 437 28.10 21.84 3.38
C PHE A 437 29.56 22.26 3.41
N PRO A 438 29.97 23.42 2.85
CA PRO A 438 31.21 24.05 3.26
C PRO A 438 31.05 24.59 4.69
N LEU A 439 32.01 24.33 5.59
CA LEU A 439 31.97 24.85 6.97
C LEU A 439 31.95 26.37 6.97
N ILE A 440 32.88 26.97 6.21
CA ILE A 440 33.00 28.42 6.04
C ILE A 440 32.47 28.82 4.66
N LYS A 441 31.29 29.44 4.64
CA LYS A 441 30.59 29.87 3.42
C LYS A 441 31.42 30.73 2.46
N LYS A 442 32.34 31.56 2.97
CA LYS A 442 33.15 32.50 2.15
C LYS A 442 34.50 31.93 1.77
N ASP A 443 34.83 30.72 2.20
CA ASP A 443 36.09 30.05 1.81
C ASP A 443 35.91 29.43 0.42
N PRO A 444 36.68 29.94 -0.60
CA PRO A 444 36.50 29.51 -1.99
C PRO A 444 36.90 28.04 -2.21
N ASP A 445 37.90 27.52 -1.47
CA ASP A 445 38.35 26.15 -1.61
C ASP A 445 37.36 25.18 -0.99
N GLN A 446 36.82 25.48 0.19
CA GLN A 446 35.77 24.68 0.78
C GLN A 446 34.50 24.67 -0.08
N ASP A 447 34.05 25.78 -0.63
CA ASP A 447 32.88 25.86 -1.51
C ASP A 447 33.11 25.05 -2.81
N ARG A 448 34.30 25.19 -3.43
CA ARG A 448 34.66 24.44 -4.63
C ARG A 448 34.63 22.93 -4.39
N ILE A 449 35.28 22.45 -3.32
CA ILE A 449 35.31 21.02 -2.97
C ILE A 449 33.92 20.53 -2.62
N ALA A 450 33.13 21.29 -1.85
CA ALA A 450 31.76 20.94 -1.52
C ALA A 450 30.89 20.75 -2.77
N ARG A 451 30.99 21.64 -3.74
CA ARG A 451 30.29 21.52 -5.03
C ARG A 451 30.77 20.33 -5.87
N GLU A 452 32.06 20.04 -5.84
CA GLU A 452 32.61 18.90 -6.55
C GLU A 452 32.07 17.58 -5.95
N ILE A 453 32.07 17.44 -4.63
CA ILE A 453 31.55 16.25 -3.93
C ILE A 453 30.03 16.15 -4.16
N PHE A 454 29.30 17.26 -4.01
CA PHE A 454 27.86 17.31 -4.32
C PHE A 454 27.58 16.85 -5.75
N GLY A 455 28.30 17.38 -6.74
CA GLY A 455 28.11 17.01 -8.15
C GLY A 455 28.44 15.54 -8.45
N LYS A 456 29.36 14.92 -7.71
CA LYS A 456 29.64 13.46 -7.78
C LYS A 456 28.50 12.64 -7.15
N LEU A 457 27.96 13.08 -6.00
CA LEU A 457 26.89 12.40 -5.28
C LEU A 457 25.54 12.52 -5.99
N GLN A 458 25.22 13.70 -6.53
CA GLN A 458 23.98 13.98 -7.26
C GLN A 458 23.74 13.04 -8.46
N LYS A 459 24.83 12.49 -9.06
CA LYS A 459 24.74 11.50 -10.15
C LYS A 459 24.38 10.10 -9.67
N LYS A 460 24.34 9.87 -8.36
CA LYS A 460 24.17 8.56 -7.73
C LYS A 460 22.91 8.48 -6.88
N VAL A 461 22.65 9.53 -6.11
CA VAL A 461 21.53 9.62 -5.16
C VAL A 461 21.00 11.06 -5.14
N ASN A 462 19.78 11.24 -4.60
CA ASN A 462 19.29 12.59 -4.34
C ASN A 462 20.13 13.22 -3.21
N ALA A 463 20.92 14.22 -3.58
CA ALA A 463 21.83 14.95 -2.69
C ALA A 463 21.43 16.42 -2.63
N MET A 464 21.79 17.09 -1.54
CA MET A 464 21.55 18.53 -1.36
C MET A 464 22.86 19.26 -1.05
N TRP A 465 23.03 20.44 -1.63
CA TRP A 465 24.06 21.40 -1.25
C TRP A 465 23.43 22.62 -0.57
N ASP A 466 23.94 23.04 0.59
CA ASP A 466 23.40 24.17 1.34
C ASP A 466 24.50 25.01 1.99
N VAL A 467 24.38 26.34 1.83
CA VAL A 467 25.27 27.35 2.42
C VAL A 467 24.50 28.42 3.22
N SER A 468 23.18 28.24 3.38
CA SER A 468 22.35 29.26 3.99
C SER A 468 22.41 29.23 5.53
N GLY A 469 22.87 30.31 6.13
CA GLY A 469 22.97 30.48 7.59
C GLY A 469 24.16 29.74 8.23
N ALA A 470 24.17 29.64 9.55
CA ALA A 470 25.19 28.94 10.32
C ALA A 470 25.07 27.41 10.13
N ILE A 471 26.18 26.69 10.31
CA ILE A 471 26.25 25.23 10.10
C ILE A 471 25.20 24.46 10.94
N GLY A 472 24.97 24.83 12.19
CA GLY A 472 23.96 24.20 13.04
C GLY A 472 22.54 24.33 12.49
N ARG A 473 22.19 25.47 11.84
CA ARG A 473 20.89 25.63 11.18
C ARG A 473 20.76 24.79 9.92
N ARG A 474 21.85 24.51 9.22
CA ARG A 474 21.86 23.62 8.05
C ARG A 474 21.59 22.19 8.49
N TYR A 475 22.23 21.71 9.57
CA TYR A 475 21.94 20.41 10.16
C TYR A 475 20.47 20.28 10.58
N ARG A 476 19.94 21.29 11.29
CA ARG A 476 18.51 21.27 11.72
C ARG A 476 17.54 21.15 10.56
N ARG A 477 17.82 21.83 9.44
CA ARG A 477 16.98 21.68 8.24
C ARG A 477 17.02 20.27 7.65
N GLN A 478 18.16 19.61 7.72
CA GLN A 478 18.29 18.22 7.24
C GLN A 478 17.72 17.21 8.23
N ASP A 479 17.82 17.47 9.53
CA ASP A 479 17.13 16.67 10.54
C ASP A 479 15.60 16.67 10.30
N GLU A 480 15.02 17.86 10.06
CA GLU A 480 13.59 18.01 9.72
C GLU A 480 13.22 17.44 8.33
N ALA A 481 14.16 17.33 7.40
CA ALA A 481 13.96 16.69 6.09
C ALA A 481 14.14 15.17 6.14
N GLY A 482 14.65 14.64 7.24
CA GLY A 482 14.94 13.21 7.40
C GLY A 482 16.19 12.73 6.68
N THR A 483 17.14 13.64 6.36
CA THR A 483 18.39 13.31 5.66
C THR A 483 19.33 12.52 6.57
N PRO A 484 19.73 11.26 6.24
CA PRO A 484 20.51 10.43 7.13
C PRO A 484 21.94 10.91 7.34
N TRP A 485 22.56 11.51 6.33
CA TRP A 485 23.97 11.93 6.42
C TRP A 485 24.20 13.37 5.97
N CYS A 486 25.04 14.09 6.70
CA CYS A 486 25.51 15.42 6.32
C CYS A 486 27.03 15.45 6.25
N ILE A 487 27.59 15.79 5.08
CA ILE A 487 29.02 15.96 4.83
C ILE A 487 29.38 17.42 5.08
N THR A 488 30.41 17.66 5.89
CA THR A 488 30.97 18.98 6.13
C THR A 488 32.39 19.05 5.58
N ILE A 489 32.63 20.04 4.74
CA ILE A 489 33.93 20.35 4.15
C ILE A 489 34.58 21.47 4.97
N ASP A 490 35.72 21.19 5.53
CA ASP A 490 36.48 22.08 6.42
C ASP A 490 37.92 22.31 5.92
N ALA A 491 38.74 22.98 6.72
CA ALA A 491 40.13 23.25 6.35
C ALA A 491 40.96 21.96 6.17
N GLN A 492 40.75 20.95 7.01
CA GLN A 492 41.44 19.67 6.88
C GLN A 492 41.04 18.94 5.59
N THR A 493 39.79 19.09 5.12
CA THR A 493 39.36 18.55 3.83
C THR A 493 40.16 19.12 2.68
N VAL A 494 40.54 20.39 2.75
CA VAL A 494 41.38 21.07 1.72
C VAL A 494 42.79 20.47 1.69
N GLU A 495 43.31 20.02 2.87
CA GLU A 495 44.68 19.49 3.01
C GLU A 495 44.77 18.02 2.58
N ASP A 496 43.84 17.17 3.03
CA ASP A 496 43.96 15.70 2.91
C ASP A 496 42.83 15.03 2.10
N GLY A 497 41.81 15.79 1.67
CA GLY A 497 40.68 15.27 0.88
C GLY A 497 39.65 14.45 1.66
N THR A 498 39.84 14.27 2.98
CA THR A 498 38.83 13.62 3.86
C THR A 498 37.81 14.65 4.34
N PHE A 499 36.62 14.22 4.75
CA PHE A 499 35.57 15.11 5.24
C PHE A 499 34.85 14.52 6.45
N THR A 500 34.19 15.38 7.20
CA THR A 500 33.38 14.96 8.34
C THR A 500 31.97 14.58 7.88
N VAL A 501 31.52 13.38 8.23
CA VAL A 501 30.14 12.91 8.04
C VAL A 501 29.43 12.93 9.40
N ARG A 502 28.33 13.67 9.49
CA ARG A 502 27.42 13.61 10.65
C ARG A 502 26.24 12.71 10.33
N GLU A 503 26.04 11.72 11.18
CA GLU A 503 24.87 10.88 11.15
C GLU A 503 23.71 11.58 11.88
N ARG A 504 22.49 11.50 11.28
CA ARG A 504 21.30 12.21 11.79
C ARG A 504 20.89 11.77 13.19
N ASP A 505 20.79 10.46 13.41
CA ASP A 505 20.14 9.91 14.61
C ASP A 505 21.01 10.04 15.84
N SER A 506 22.24 9.57 15.78
CA SER A 506 23.21 9.67 16.87
C SER A 506 23.85 11.06 17.00
N MET A 507 23.75 11.91 15.96
CA MET A 507 24.51 13.15 15.81
C MET A 507 26.05 12.96 15.83
N ALA A 508 26.51 11.71 15.82
CA ALA A 508 27.92 11.39 15.81
C ALA A 508 28.59 11.90 14.52
N GLN A 509 29.82 12.33 14.65
CA GLN A 509 30.63 12.82 13.54
C GLN A 509 31.86 11.94 13.37
N LYS A 510 32.06 11.48 12.15
CA LYS A 510 33.21 10.65 11.78
C LYS A 510 33.89 11.23 10.53
N ARG A 511 35.23 11.30 10.56
CA ARG A 511 36.00 11.68 9.39
C ARG A 511 36.25 10.46 8.51
N MET A 512 36.06 10.61 7.21
CA MET A 512 36.27 9.54 6.25
C MET A 512 36.56 10.09 4.85
N SER A 513 37.07 9.25 3.99
CA SER A 513 37.26 9.50 2.57
C SER A 513 35.95 9.37 1.78
N TYR A 514 35.94 9.87 0.55
CA TYR A 514 34.80 9.72 -0.36
C TYR A 514 34.47 8.25 -0.68
N ALA A 515 35.50 7.39 -0.80
CA ALA A 515 35.30 5.97 -1.08
C ALA A 515 34.67 5.22 0.09
N GLU A 516 35.13 5.49 1.32
CA GLU A 516 34.55 4.91 2.55
C GLU A 516 33.10 5.36 2.73
N PHE A 517 32.81 6.64 2.47
CA PHE A 517 31.43 7.14 2.53
C PHE A 517 30.51 6.44 1.53
N LEU A 518 30.96 6.26 0.28
CA LEU A 518 30.17 5.56 -0.74
C LEU A 518 29.89 4.12 -0.35
N ALA A 519 30.89 3.40 0.16
CA ALA A 519 30.72 2.01 0.61
C ALA A 519 29.66 1.91 1.74
N MET A 520 29.79 2.75 2.76
CA MET A 520 28.82 2.84 3.86
C MET A 520 27.41 3.19 3.38
N MET A 521 27.31 4.17 2.48
CA MET A 521 26.02 4.63 1.95
C MET A 521 25.34 3.53 1.13
N TYR A 522 26.06 2.84 0.25
CA TYR A 522 25.47 1.78 -0.58
C TYR A 522 25.04 0.57 0.27
N ASP A 523 25.82 0.18 1.26
CA ASP A 523 25.44 -0.88 2.20
C ASP A 523 24.10 -0.55 2.91
N ALA A 524 23.95 0.70 3.37
CA ALA A 524 22.73 1.15 4.02
C ALA A 524 21.50 1.31 3.07
N LEU A 525 21.72 1.39 1.76
CA LEU A 525 20.66 1.51 0.74
C LEU A 525 20.26 0.16 0.13
N GLU A 526 21.03 -0.91 0.36
CA GLU A 526 20.77 -2.25 -0.16
C GLU A 526 19.54 -2.87 0.52
N PHE A 527 18.71 -3.63 -0.28
CA PHE A 527 17.49 -4.30 0.18
C PHE A 527 17.75 -5.77 0.48
#